data_84709d71efebdb60e303e2235048c3d4
#
_entry.id   84709d71efebdb60e303e2235048c3d4
#
_cell.length_a   1.000
_cell.length_b   1.000
_cell.length_c   1.000
_cell.angle_alpha   90.00
_cell.angle_beta   90.00
_cell.angle_gamma   90.00
#
_symmetry.space_group_name_H-M   'P 1'
#
loop_
_entity.id
_entity.type
_entity.pdbx_description
1 polymer ?
#
loop_
_entity_poly.entity_id
_entity_poly.type
_entity_poly.pdbx_seq_one_letter_code
_entity_poly.pdbx_strand_id
1 'polypeptide(L)'
;MLLELGISSRLQNDTYSQLYSGWNYIYDDTTYHDVIINGSSRAWVQYNPCILDTILNTNSYNLGTENGMINRQILRYKKYCQFHKVPSLLIQNIDYFTMTSVSGYEVEQYYPYFYDRDFLNELNKYEIFSWKEKYIPIYRYLGKNRLLFLDDDNLYKGYKGRDLHWNDEALNSIASFRAELDTMMQKEFKCFLSHNLNQGTKILFVYAPSYYKVMQKLENVDEMYKMYESIATEFNIPILDYSYDLMCDDTTYFYNGTHLNKLGAEVFTTKLAHDIDSLGLLK
;
A
#
# COMPACT_ATOMS: atom_id res chain seq x y z
N MET A 1 -22.77 -23.62 0.00
CA MET A 1 -21.50 -23.99 0.67
C MET A 1 -20.48 -24.59 -0.30
N LEU A 2 -20.67 -25.77 -0.94
CA LEU A 2 -19.66 -26.33 -1.85
C LEU A 2 -19.32 -25.43 -3.05
N LEU A 3 -20.33 -24.84 -3.71
CA LEU A 3 -20.10 -23.91 -4.82
C LEU A 3 -19.35 -22.66 -4.38
N GLU A 4 -19.68 -22.13 -3.21
CA GLU A 4 -18.99 -20.98 -2.63
C GLU A 4 -17.51 -21.27 -2.33
N LEU A 5 -17.24 -22.44 -1.74
CA LEU A 5 -15.86 -22.90 -1.51
C LEU A 5 -15.10 -23.06 -2.83
N GLY A 6 -15.76 -23.57 -3.87
CA GLY A 6 -15.17 -23.69 -5.21
C GLY A 6 -14.83 -22.34 -5.83
N ILE A 7 -15.70 -21.32 -5.71
CA ILE A 7 -15.43 -19.96 -6.18
C ILE A 7 -14.27 -19.35 -5.38
N SER A 8 -14.34 -19.42 -4.04
CA SER A 8 -13.29 -18.91 -3.18
C SER A 8 -11.92 -19.53 -3.50
N SER A 9 -11.86 -20.85 -3.60
CA SER A 9 -10.62 -21.58 -3.93
C SER A 9 -10.08 -21.20 -5.30
N ARG A 10 -10.93 -20.99 -6.30
CA ARG A 10 -10.48 -20.51 -7.62
C ARG A 10 -9.83 -19.13 -7.53
N LEU A 11 -10.46 -18.20 -6.81
CA LEU A 11 -9.96 -16.85 -6.64
C LEU A 11 -8.67 -16.80 -5.81
N GLN A 12 -8.52 -17.71 -4.83
CA GLN A 12 -7.29 -17.87 -4.04
C GLN A 12 -6.10 -18.43 -4.83
N ASN A 13 -6.36 -19.08 -5.94
CA ASN A 13 -5.32 -19.58 -6.85
C ASN A 13 -5.10 -18.63 -8.05
N ASP A 14 -5.78 -17.49 -8.07
CA ASP A 14 -5.63 -16.50 -9.12
C ASP A 14 -4.39 -15.65 -8.87
N THR A 15 -3.36 -15.83 -9.71
CA THR A 15 -2.09 -15.11 -9.65
C THR A 15 -2.06 -13.87 -10.55
N TYR A 16 -3.08 -13.67 -11.37
CA TYR A 16 -3.11 -12.61 -12.40
C TYR A 16 -3.98 -11.43 -12.01
N SER A 17 -5.02 -11.64 -11.21
CA SER A 17 -5.91 -10.55 -10.81
C SER A 17 -5.24 -9.61 -9.80
N GLN A 18 -5.21 -8.33 -10.13
CA GLN A 18 -4.83 -7.26 -9.21
C GLN A 18 -5.50 -7.37 -7.84
N LEU A 19 -6.76 -7.79 -7.85
CA LEU A 19 -7.61 -7.81 -6.66
C LEU A 19 -7.17 -8.89 -5.67
N TYR A 20 -6.72 -10.04 -6.17
CA TYR A 20 -6.45 -11.22 -5.34
C TYR A 20 -4.98 -11.59 -5.23
N SER A 21 -4.17 -11.35 -6.26
CA SER A 21 -2.77 -11.80 -6.29
C SER A 21 -1.96 -11.38 -5.06
N GLY A 22 -2.13 -10.15 -4.61
CA GLY A 22 -1.43 -9.66 -3.42
C GLY A 22 -1.93 -10.30 -2.11
N TRP A 23 -3.23 -10.66 -2.01
CA TRP A 23 -3.76 -11.40 -0.87
C TRP A 23 -3.37 -12.88 -0.94
N ASN A 24 -3.45 -13.49 -2.14
CA ASN A 24 -3.02 -14.87 -2.35
C ASN A 24 -1.56 -15.04 -1.94
N TYR A 25 -0.71 -14.07 -2.29
CA TYR A 25 0.69 -14.07 -1.87
C TYR A 25 0.85 -14.00 -0.35
N ILE A 26 0.05 -13.20 0.34
CA ILE A 26 0.09 -13.09 1.81
C ILE A 26 -0.24 -14.43 2.48
N TYR A 27 -1.12 -15.24 1.90
CA TYR A 27 -1.48 -16.54 2.43
C TYR A 27 -0.53 -17.68 2.00
N ASP A 28 0.46 -17.38 1.14
CA ASP A 28 1.50 -18.32 0.73
C ASP A 28 2.72 -18.17 1.65
N ASP A 29 2.94 -19.13 2.56
CA ASP A 29 3.96 -19.06 3.63
C ASP A 29 5.39 -19.44 3.20
N THR A 30 5.66 -19.52 1.90
CA THR A 30 6.88 -20.12 1.39
C THR A 30 8.07 -19.16 1.26
N THR A 31 7.87 -17.86 1.33
CA THR A 31 8.91 -16.87 1.02
C THR A 31 9.14 -15.87 2.16
N TYR A 32 10.42 -15.67 2.51
CA TYR A 32 10.86 -14.65 3.45
C TYR A 32 11.36 -13.40 2.71
N HIS A 33 11.03 -12.22 3.24
CA HIS A 33 11.55 -10.95 2.75
C HIS A 33 12.21 -10.16 3.87
N ASP A 34 13.39 -9.63 3.56
CA ASP A 34 14.15 -8.77 4.48
C ASP A 34 13.51 -7.38 4.58
N VAL A 35 12.93 -6.92 3.47
CA VAL A 35 12.35 -5.58 3.32
C VAL A 35 10.90 -5.70 2.85
N ILE A 36 10.01 -5.05 3.57
CA ILE A 36 8.62 -4.88 3.14
C ILE A 36 8.35 -3.39 2.84
N ILE A 37 7.79 -3.14 1.66
CA ILE A 37 7.27 -1.82 1.28
C ILE A 37 5.78 -1.83 1.57
N ASN A 38 5.31 -0.92 2.41
CA ASN A 38 3.90 -0.80 2.80
C ASN A 38 3.37 0.59 2.44
N GLY A 39 2.14 0.67 1.97
CA GLY A 39 1.55 1.95 1.60
C GLY A 39 0.31 1.84 0.72
N SER A 40 -0.05 2.95 0.14
CA SER A 40 -1.19 3.12 -0.77
C SER A 40 -0.85 2.66 -2.21
N SER A 41 -1.69 3.07 -3.18
CA SER A 41 -1.41 2.93 -4.61
C SER A 41 -0.07 3.56 -5.01
N ARG A 42 0.37 4.61 -4.33
CA ARG A 42 1.68 5.22 -4.57
C ARG A 42 2.81 4.26 -4.20
N ALA A 43 2.73 3.54 -3.08
CA ALA A 43 3.68 2.47 -2.79
C ALA A 43 3.62 1.39 -3.86
N TRP A 44 2.43 0.97 -4.24
CA TRP A 44 2.20 -0.11 -5.17
C TRP A 44 2.85 0.10 -6.55
N VAL A 45 2.78 1.34 -7.10
CA VAL A 45 3.26 1.65 -8.46
C VAL A 45 4.61 2.36 -8.51
N GLN A 46 5.13 2.87 -7.39
CA GLN A 46 6.33 3.73 -7.39
C GLN A 46 7.58 3.02 -6.88
N TYR A 47 7.45 1.94 -6.10
CA TYR A 47 8.59 1.24 -5.50
C TYR A 47 8.81 -0.10 -6.19
N ASN A 48 9.90 -0.22 -6.93
CA ASN A 48 10.25 -1.44 -7.66
C ASN A 48 11.17 -2.34 -6.83
N PRO A 49 10.69 -3.48 -6.30
CA PRO A 49 11.50 -4.41 -5.50
C PRO A 49 12.73 -4.93 -6.23
N CYS A 50 12.67 -5.12 -7.56
CA CYS A 50 13.81 -5.60 -8.33
C CYS A 50 15.02 -4.67 -8.21
N ILE A 51 14.80 -3.37 -8.24
CA ILE A 51 15.86 -2.35 -8.11
C ILE A 51 16.40 -2.33 -6.68
N LEU A 52 15.51 -2.34 -5.67
CA LEU A 52 15.93 -2.42 -4.27
C LEU A 52 16.79 -3.64 -4.01
N ASP A 53 16.34 -4.82 -4.47
CA ASP A 53 17.04 -6.08 -4.27
C ASP A 53 18.41 -6.08 -4.92
N THR A 54 18.51 -5.51 -6.14
CA THR A 54 19.77 -5.44 -6.87
C THR A 54 20.80 -4.54 -6.19
N ILE A 55 20.37 -3.37 -5.73
CA ILE A 55 21.29 -2.35 -5.15
C ILE A 55 21.64 -2.69 -3.71
N LEU A 56 20.67 -3.15 -2.92
CA LEU A 56 20.83 -3.41 -1.49
C LEU A 56 21.25 -4.85 -1.18
N ASN A 57 21.34 -5.73 -2.20
CA ASN A 57 21.56 -7.15 -2.03
C ASN A 57 20.62 -7.77 -1.00
N THR A 58 19.32 -7.56 -1.17
CA THR A 58 18.25 -7.93 -0.25
C THR A 58 17.13 -8.68 -0.97
N ASN A 59 16.13 -9.12 -0.24
CA ASN A 59 14.89 -9.69 -0.77
C ASN A 59 13.71 -8.85 -0.29
N SER A 60 13.11 -8.06 -1.17
CA SER A 60 12.01 -7.16 -0.84
C SER A 60 10.67 -7.61 -1.44
N TYR A 61 9.57 -7.15 -0.84
CA TYR A 61 8.22 -7.33 -1.37
C TYR A 61 7.38 -6.06 -1.17
N ASN A 62 6.57 -5.73 -2.16
CA ASN A 62 5.70 -4.56 -2.14
C ASN A 62 4.26 -4.95 -1.75
N LEU A 63 3.84 -4.56 -0.54
CA LEU A 63 2.48 -4.73 -0.02
C LEU A 63 1.56 -3.54 -0.35
N GLY A 64 2.00 -2.56 -1.11
CA GLY A 64 1.18 -1.43 -1.53
C GLY A 64 -0.12 -1.89 -2.20
N THR A 65 -1.19 -1.11 -2.02
CA THR A 65 -2.52 -1.47 -2.53
C THR A 65 -3.30 -0.26 -2.97
N GLU A 66 -4.14 -0.43 -4.00
CA GLU A 66 -5.04 0.62 -4.48
C GLU A 66 -5.93 1.11 -3.33
N ASN A 67 -6.15 2.43 -3.26
CA ASN A 67 -6.92 3.08 -2.19
C ASN A 67 -6.52 2.65 -0.76
N GLY A 68 -5.23 2.39 -0.53
CA GLY A 68 -4.69 1.89 0.73
C GLY A 68 -4.68 2.96 1.83
N MET A 69 -5.81 3.17 2.54
CA MET A 69 -5.83 3.95 3.77
C MET A 69 -5.05 3.22 4.87
N ILE A 70 -4.64 3.92 5.92
CA ILE A 70 -3.72 3.40 6.93
C ILE A 70 -4.22 2.12 7.62
N ASN A 71 -5.51 2.03 7.89
CA ASN A 71 -6.12 0.83 8.47
C ASN A 71 -6.00 -0.41 7.57
N ARG A 72 -6.13 -0.23 6.24
CA ARG A 72 -5.92 -1.32 5.26
C ARG A 72 -4.46 -1.72 5.16
N GLN A 73 -3.56 -0.74 5.16
CA GLN A 73 -2.12 -0.99 5.16
C GLN A 73 -1.72 -1.80 6.40
N ILE A 74 -2.23 -1.41 7.58
CA ILE A 74 -1.99 -2.11 8.85
C ILE A 74 -2.54 -3.53 8.80
N LEU A 75 -3.78 -3.71 8.33
CA LEU A 75 -4.42 -5.01 8.22
C LEU A 75 -3.61 -5.95 7.31
N ARG A 76 -3.22 -5.45 6.15
CA ARG A 76 -2.48 -6.19 5.14
C ARG A 76 -1.11 -6.63 5.66
N TYR A 77 -0.38 -5.71 6.28
CA TYR A 77 0.92 -6.02 6.89
C TYR A 77 0.81 -6.98 8.07
N LYS A 78 -0.15 -6.78 8.98
CA LYS A 78 -0.40 -7.72 10.09
C LYS A 78 -0.70 -9.13 9.57
N LYS A 79 -1.50 -9.22 8.50
CA LYS A 79 -1.81 -10.51 7.90
C LYS A 79 -0.59 -11.14 7.25
N TYR A 80 0.24 -10.36 6.58
CA TYR A 80 1.54 -10.82 6.08
C TYR A 80 2.38 -11.42 7.20
N CYS A 81 2.56 -10.74 8.32
CA CYS A 81 3.38 -11.22 9.45
C CYS A 81 2.80 -12.44 10.18
N GLN A 82 1.54 -12.85 9.92
CA GLN A 82 0.98 -14.11 10.44
C GLN A 82 1.50 -15.33 9.68
N PHE A 83 1.80 -15.19 8.40
CA PHE A 83 2.23 -16.29 7.50
C PHE A 83 3.71 -16.21 7.17
N HIS A 84 4.32 -15.04 7.26
CA HIS A 84 5.71 -14.80 6.89
C HIS A 84 6.53 -14.32 8.09
N LYS A 85 7.83 -14.53 8.02
CA LYS A 85 8.75 -13.98 9.02
C LYS A 85 8.71 -12.45 9.03
N VAL A 86 8.77 -11.86 10.21
CA VAL A 86 8.84 -10.40 10.39
C VAL A 86 10.06 -9.83 9.65
N PRO A 87 9.90 -8.80 8.83
CA PRO A 87 11.00 -8.21 8.05
C PRO A 87 11.98 -7.45 8.93
N SER A 88 13.21 -7.33 8.48
CA SER A 88 14.24 -6.50 9.13
C SER A 88 13.97 -5.01 8.94
N LEU A 89 13.41 -4.63 7.77
CA LEU A 89 13.07 -3.24 7.44
C LEU A 89 11.66 -3.13 6.88
N LEU A 90 10.88 -2.20 7.44
CA LEU A 90 9.61 -1.75 6.91
C LEU A 90 9.78 -0.36 6.29
N ILE A 91 9.66 -0.26 4.97
CA ILE A 91 9.54 1.02 4.26
C ILE A 91 8.06 1.38 4.26
N GLN A 92 7.70 2.36 5.06
CA GLN A 92 6.33 2.88 5.15
C GLN A 92 6.20 4.12 4.28
N ASN A 93 5.54 3.98 3.13
CA ASN A 93 5.15 5.13 2.34
C ASN A 93 4.09 5.93 3.10
N ILE A 94 4.35 7.21 3.30
CA ILE A 94 3.44 8.14 3.97
C ILE A 94 2.85 9.10 2.96
N ASP A 95 1.54 9.34 3.07
CA ASP A 95 0.75 10.08 2.09
C ASP A 95 -0.21 11.07 2.75
N TYR A 96 -0.58 12.12 2.01
CA TYR A 96 -1.49 13.16 2.49
C TYR A 96 -2.94 12.71 2.66
N PHE A 97 -3.33 11.57 2.09
CA PHE A 97 -4.72 11.09 2.12
C PHE A 97 -4.95 9.82 2.97
N THR A 98 -3.90 9.20 3.48
CA THR A 98 -4.03 7.87 4.11
C THR A 98 -4.55 7.92 5.55
N MET A 99 -4.44 9.07 6.23
CA MET A 99 -4.93 9.27 7.60
C MET A 99 -6.39 9.71 7.67
N THR A 100 -7.19 9.36 6.67
CA THR A 100 -8.61 9.68 6.65
C THR A 100 -9.45 8.46 7.00
N SER A 101 -10.64 8.69 7.55
CA SER A 101 -11.62 7.66 7.86
C SER A 101 -12.52 7.30 6.66
N VAL A 102 -12.13 7.65 5.43
CA VAL A 102 -12.96 7.53 4.25
C VAL A 102 -13.44 6.09 4.00
N SER A 103 -14.75 5.98 3.82
CA SER A 103 -15.45 4.82 3.29
C SER A 103 -15.16 4.65 1.80
N GLY A 104 -14.84 3.48 1.35
CA GLY A 104 -14.59 3.18 -0.06
C GLY A 104 -13.74 1.93 -0.19
N TYR A 105 -14.18 0.88 0.49
CA TYR A 105 -13.49 -0.39 0.45
C TYR A 105 -13.82 -1.13 -0.85
N GLU A 106 -12.83 -1.57 -1.58
CA GLU A 106 -12.97 -2.63 -2.56
C GLU A 106 -13.15 -3.95 -1.81
N VAL A 107 -14.36 -4.15 -1.29
CA VAL A 107 -14.70 -5.27 -0.39
C VAL A 107 -14.54 -6.63 -1.06
N GLU A 108 -14.63 -6.67 -2.38
CA GLU A 108 -14.51 -7.88 -3.19
C GLU A 108 -13.18 -8.60 -2.97
N GLN A 109 -12.11 -7.87 -2.74
CA GLN A 109 -10.78 -8.45 -2.49
C GLN A 109 -10.74 -9.38 -1.27
N TYR A 110 -11.69 -9.23 -0.34
CA TYR A 110 -11.72 -10.00 0.91
C TYR A 110 -12.61 -11.25 0.84
N TYR A 111 -13.51 -11.33 -0.13
CA TYR A 111 -14.51 -12.41 -0.20
C TYR A 111 -13.93 -13.83 -0.19
N PRO A 112 -12.81 -14.12 -0.89
CA PRO A 112 -12.23 -15.46 -0.87
C PRO A 112 -11.73 -15.91 0.50
N TYR A 113 -11.47 -14.97 1.41
CA TYR A 113 -10.82 -15.21 2.71
C TYR A 113 -11.79 -15.19 3.90
N PHE A 114 -13.11 -15.20 3.67
CA PHE A 114 -14.13 -15.20 4.72
C PHE A 114 -14.12 -16.45 5.60
N TYR A 115 -13.40 -17.50 5.21
CA TYR A 115 -13.16 -18.68 6.05
C TYR A 115 -12.17 -18.37 7.19
N ASP A 116 -11.32 -17.36 7.05
CA ASP A 116 -10.42 -16.88 8.10
C ASP A 116 -11.22 -15.99 9.07
N ARG A 117 -11.56 -16.58 10.22
CA ARG A 117 -12.41 -15.92 11.21
C ARG A 117 -11.74 -14.70 11.84
N ASP A 118 -10.44 -14.76 12.09
CA ASP A 118 -9.70 -13.66 12.71
C ASP A 118 -9.62 -12.48 11.75
N PHE A 119 -9.39 -12.76 10.47
CA PHE A 119 -9.42 -11.77 9.42
C PHE A 119 -10.79 -11.12 9.26
N LEU A 120 -11.85 -11.94 9.24
CA LEU A 120 -13.22 -11.44 9.15
C LEU A 120 -13.61 -10.59 10.38
N ASN A 121 -13.14 -10.96 11.58
CA ASN A 121 -13.37 -10.18 12.80
C ASN A 121 -12.68 -8.80 12.72
N GLU A 122 -11.46 -8.72 12.20
CA GLU A 122 -10.77 -7.44 11.96
C GLU A 122 -11.56 -6.57 10.96
N LEU A 123 -12.00 -7.15 9.84
CA LEU A 123 -12.79 -6.44 8.84
C LEU A 123 -14.16 -5.97 9.36
N ASN A 124 -14.77 -6.74 10.25
CA ASN A 124 -16.07 -6.39 10.85
C ASN A 124 -16.02 -5.12 11.72
N LYS A 125 -14.85 -4.73 12.23
CA LYS A 125 -14.68 -3.47 12.99
C LYS A 125 -15.00 -2.24 12.13
N TYR A 126 -14.90 -2.36 10.82
CA TYR A 126 -15.12 -1.26 9.87
C TYR A 126 -16.52 -1.28 9.24
N GLU A 127 -17.39 -2.23 9.62
CA GLU A 127 -18.80 -2.37 9.16
C GLU A 127 -18.97 -2.35 7.63
N ILE A 128 -17.95 -2.80 6.88
CA ILE A 128 -17.90 -2.73 5.41
C ILE A 128 -18.76 -3.75 4.71
N PHE A 129 -19.28 -4.79 5.42
CA PHE A 129 -20.07 -5.85 4.84
C PHE A 129 -21.49 -5.83 5.33
N SER A 130 -22.45 -6.00 4.41
CA SER A 130 -23.83 -6.26 4.77
C SER A 130 -23.99 -7.63 5.44
N TRP A 131 -25.05 -7.82 6.23
CA TRP A 131 -25.36 -9.13 6.83
C TRP A 131 -25.56 -10.22 5.77
N LYS A 132 -26.06 -9.86 4.56
CA LYS A 132 -26.25 -10.79 3.46
C LYS A 132 -24.92 -11.33 2.93
N GLU A 133 -23.93 -10.48 2.78
CA GLU A 133 -22.59 -10.89 2.34
C GLU A 133 -21.91 -11.80 3.37
N LYS A 134 -22.17 -11.55 4.66
CA LYS A 134 -21.59 -12.35 5.74
C LYS A 134 -22.21 -13.74 5.88
N TYR A 135 -23.53 -13.83 5.78
CA TYR A 135 -24.26 -15.03 6.25
C TYR A 135 -25.05 -15.77 5.17
N ILE A 136 -25.30 -15.16 3.99
CA ILE A 136 -25.97 -15.86 2.90
C ILE A 136 -24.93 -16.43 1.94
N PRO A 137 -24.85 -17.78 1.82
CA PRO A 137 -23.92 -18.42 0.90
C PRO A 137 -24.02 -17.86 -0.51
N ILE A 138 -22.89 -17.66 -1.19
CA ILE A 138 -22.79 -17.17 -2.58
C ILE A 138 -23.24 -15.70 -2.75
N TYR A 139 -24.04 -15.12 -1.86
CA TYR A 139 -24.58 -13.75 -2.03
C TYR A 139 -23.51 -12.71 -2.36
N ARG A 140 -22.33 -12.78 -1.68
CA ARG A 140 -21.20 -11.86 -1.90
C ARG A 140 -20.62 -11.91 -3.32
N TYR A 141 -20.87 -12.99 -4.06
CA TYR A 141 -20.40 -13.18 -5.44
C TYR A 141 -21.44 -12.81 -6.49
N LEU A 142 -22.73 -12.65 -6.11
CA LEU A 142 -23.80 -12.36 -7.05
C LEU A 142 -23.69 -10.95 -7.63
N GLY A 143 -23.81 -10.85 -8.96
CA GLY A 143 -23.79 -9.56 -9.67
C GLY A 143 -22.43 -8.90 -9.74
N LYS A 144 -21.36 -9.57 -9.30
CA LYS A 144 -20.01 -9.06 -9.31
C LYS A 144 -19.26 -9.52 -10.57
N ASN A 145 -19.58 -8.89 -11.70
CA ASN A 145 -18.98 -9.25 -13.01
C ASN A 145 -17.46 -9.11 -13.01
N ARG A 146 -16.91 -8.19 -12.21
CA ARG A 146 -15.45 -7.97 -12.06
C ARG A 146 -14.70 -9.22 -11.57
N LEU A 147 -15.39 -10.14 -10.86
CA LEU A 147 -14.80 -11.40 -10.41
C LEU A 147 -14.54 -12.40 -11.55
N LEU A 148 -15.12 -12.17 -12.72
CA LEU A 148 -15.00 -13.04 -13.88
C LEU A 148 -13.95 -12.57 -14.88
N PHE A 149 -13.50 -11.32 -14.78
CA PHE A 149 -12.48 -10.75 -15.67
C PHE A 149 -11.16 -10.71 -14.90
N LEU A 150 -10.30 -11.64 -15.25
CA LEU A 150 -8.94 -11.69 -14.79
C LEU A 150 -8.15 -10.67 -15.61
N ASP A 151 -7.76 -9.57 -15.01
CA ASP A 151 -6.79 -8.67 -15.63
C ASP A 151 -5.44 -9.41 -15.65
N ASP A 152 -4.85 -9.54 -16.83
CA ASP A 152 -3.53 -10.15 -17.03
C ASP A 152 -2.43 -9.15 -16.60
N ASP A 153 -2.43 -8.84 -15.32
CA ASP A 153 -1.53 -7.86 -14.72
C ASP A 153 -0.41 -8.57 -13.97
N ASN A 154 0.70 -8.82 -14.67
CA ASN A 154 1.90 -9.36 -14.05
C ASN A 154 2.44 -8.41 -12.97
N LEU A 155 2.24 -8.79 -11.72
CA LEU A 155 2.87 -8.13 -10.58
C LEU A 155 4.26 -8.76 -10.35
N TYR A 156 5.29 -7.94 -10.29
CA TYR A 156 6.60 -8.40 -9.88
C TYR A 156 6.80 -8.13 -8.38
N LYS A 157 6.82 -9.18 -7.56
CA LYS A 157 6.93 -9.06 -6.09
C LYS A 157 5.98 -8.00 -5.51
N GLY A 158 4.74 -8.00 -5.96
CA GLY A 158 3.71 -7.04 -5.55
C GLY A 158 3.74 -5.67 -6.25
N TYR A 159 4.80 -5.32 -6.95
CA TYR A 159 4.94 -4.06 -7.68
C TYR A 159 4.18 -4.07 -9.00
N LYS A 160 3.50 -2.96 -9.29
CA LYS A 160 2.80 -2.73 -10.56
C LYS A 160 3.45 -1.59 -11.35
N GLY A 161 4.38 -1.91 -12.21
CA GLY A 161 4.93 -0.93 -13.15
C GLY A 161 3.87 -0.42 -14.13
N ARG A 162 3.70 0.91 -14.25
CA ARG A 162 2.75 1.54 -15.16
C ARG A 162 3.49 2.18 -16.32
N ASP A 163 3.52 1.52 -17.48
CA ASP A 163 4.07 2.08 -18.72
C ASP A 163 3.02 2.96 -19.41
N LEU A 164 2.70 4.07 -18.75
CA LEU A 164 1.69 5.03 -19.18
C LEU A 164 2.32 6.41 -19.31
N HIS A 165 1.79 7.21 -20.24
CA HIS A 165 2.18 8.59 -20.43
C HIS A 165 1.33 9.54 -19.59
N TRP A 166 1.83 10.75 -19.40
CA TRP A 166 1.16 11.81 -18.65
C TRP A 166 -0.26 12.08 -19.18
N ASN A 167 -1.20 12.11 -18.23
CA ASN A 167 -2.56 12.58 -18.43
C ASN A 167 -2.93 13.55 -17.31
N ASP A 168 -3.31 14.78 -17.66
CA ASP A 168 -3.63 15.86 -16.73
C ASP A 168 -5.14 16.01 -16.44
N GLU A 169 -6.01 15.20 -17.04
CA GLU A 169 -7.46 15.30 -16.86
C GLU A 169 -7.86 15.23 -15.39
N ALA A 170 -7.30 14.25 -14.66
CA ALA A 170 -7.56 14.10 -13.24
C ALA A 170 -7.07 15.32 -12.44
N LEU A 171 -5.87 15.83 -12.74
CA LEU A 171 -5.30 16.99 -12.08
C LEU A 171 -6.14 18.25 -12.31
N ASN A 172 -6.60 18.47 -13.54
CA ASN A 172 -7.40 19.62 -13.90
C ASN A 172 -8.79 19.58 -13.27
N SER A 173 -9.33 18.40 -12.99
CA SER A 173 -10.62 18.21 -12.33
C SER A 173 -10.57 18.36 -10.80
N ILE A 174 -9.39 18.28 -10.17
CA ILE A 174 -9.25 18.39 -8.71
C ILE A 174 -9.31 19.87 -8.31
N ALA A 175 -10.31 20.24 -7.52
CA ALA A 175 -10.34 21.51 -6.79
C ALA A 175 -9.31 21.50 -5.64
N SER A 176 -9.05 22.66 -5.00
CA SER A 176 -8.31 22.65 -3.74
C SER A 176 -9.01 21.78 -2.71
N PHE A 177 -8.26 21.06 -1.93
CA PHE A 177 -8.77 20.11 -0.95
C PHE A 177 -7.95 20.15 0.34
N ARG A 178 -8.58 19.72 1.42
CA ARG A 178 -7.93 19.60 2.73
C ARG A 178 -7.81 18.12 3.10
N ALA A 179 -6.64 17.70 3.52
CA ALA A 179 -6.44 16.34 4.05
C ALA A 179 -7.12 16.23 5.43
N GLU A 180 -7.90 15.20 5.62
CA GLU A 180 -8.39 14.82 6.94
C GLU A 180 -7.28 14.10 7.71
N LEU A 181 -7.09 14.50 8.98
CA LEU A 181 -6.10 13.91 9.88
C LEU A 181 -6.85 13.26 11.05
N ASP A 182 -7.48 12.12 10.79
CA ASP A 182 -8.27 11.38 11.77
C ASP A 182 -7.41 10.92 12.95
N THR A 183 -7.77 11.35 14.15
CA THR A 183 -7.02 11.05 15.37
C THR A 183 -7.06 9.57 15.76
N MET A 184 -8.13 8.84 15.41
CA MET A 184 -8.23 7.41 15.63
C MET A 184 -7.25 6.67 14.72
N MET A 185 -7.18 7.06 13.43
CA MET A 185 -6.21 6.50 12.49
C MET A 185 -4.77 6.78 12.91
N GLN A 186 -4.47 7.98 13.41
CA GLN A 186 -3.16 8.29 13.97
C GLN A 186 -2.82 7.39 15.17
N LYS A 187 -3.77 7.15 16.07
CA LYS A 187 -3.59 6.26 17.22
C LYS A 187 -3.34 4.82 16.78
N GLU A 188 -4.13 4.31 15.83
CA GLU A 188 -3.93 2.97 15.28
C GLU A 188 -2.55 2.84 14.62
N PHE A 189 -2.13 3.86 13.88
CA PHE A 189 -0.82 3.90 13.24
C PHE A 189 0.31 3.90 14.27
N LYS A 190 0.24 4.71 15.33
CA LYS A 190 1.23 4.71 16.41
C LYS A 190 1.31 3.34 17.11
N CYS A 191 0.18 2.70 17.37
CA CYS A 191 0.16 1.34 17.92
C CYS A 191 0.84 0.33 16.98
N PHE A 192 0.61 0.44 15.69
CA PHE A 192 1.25 -0.38 14.66
C PHE A 192 2.78 -0.18 14.64
N LEU A 193 3.25 1.07 14.66
CA LEU A 193 4.68 1.38 14.68
C LEU A 193 5.35 0.82 15.93
N SER A 194 4.79 1.10 17.11
CA SER A 194 5.28 0.60 18.40
C SER A 194 5.41 -0.92 18.40
N HIS A 195 4.39 -1.63 17.90
CA HIS A 195 4.39 -3.08 17.83
C HIS A 195 5.56 -3.61 16.99
N ASN A 196 5.78 -3.06 15.80
CA ASN A 196 6.84 -3.51 14.90
C ASN A 196 8.23 -3.18 15.40
N LEU A 197 8.44 -2.00 15.98
CA LEU A 197 9.71 -1.62 16.62
C LEU A 197 10.05 -2.56 17.77
N ASN A 198 9.06 -2.94 18.59
CA ASN A 198 9.24 -3.88 19.68
C ASN A 198 9.58 -5.31 19.20
N GLN A 199 9.24 -5.65 17.96
CA GLN A 199 9.65 -6.92 17.33
C GLN A 199 11.03 -6.85 16.66
N GLY A 200 11.69 -5.70 16.70
CA GLY A 200 13.01 -5.49 16.13
C GLY A 200 13.01 -5.08 14.65
N THR A 201 11.84 -4.82 14.07
CA THR A 201 11.76 -4.27 12.71
C THR A 201 12.22 -2.80 12.71
N LYS A 202 13.22 -2.46 11.91
CA LYS A 202 13.53 -1.06 11.61
C LYS A 202 12.44 -0.48 10.72
N ILE A 203 12.09 0.79 10.91
CA ILE A 203 11.07 1.47 10.11
C ILE A 203 11.67 2.69 9.45
N LEU A 204 11.34 2.92 8.18
CA LEU A 204 11.69 4.09 7.41
C LEU A 204 10.42 4.73 6.86
N PHE A 205 10.19 6.01 7.14
CA PHE A 205 9.15 6.77 6.47
C PHE A 205 9.66 7.35 5.17
N VAL A 206 8.85 7.26 4.13
CA VAL A 206 9.19 7.81 2.82
C VAL A 206 8.02 8.61 2.26
N TYR A 207 8.26 9.90 1.97
CA TYR A 207 7.41 10.69 1.09
C TYR A 207 7.88 10.46 -0.35
N ALA A 208 7.13 9.67 -1.10
CA ALA A 208 7.42 9.43 -2.50
C ALA A 208 7.10 10.68 -3.36
N PRO A 209 7.73 10.85 -4.53
CA PRO A 209 7.46 11.98 -5.42
C PRO A 209 6.01 12.05 -5.87
N SER A 210 5.47 13.27 -6.00
CA SER A 210 4.24 13.57 -6.71
C SER A 210 4.42 14.86 -7.50
N TYR A 211 3.65 15.02 -8.59
CA TYR A 211 3.75 16.22 -9.39
C TYR A 211 3.38 17.45 -8.56
N TYR A 212 4.25 18.47 -8.55
CA TYR A 212 4.18 19.60 -7.64
C TYR A 212 2.80 20.31 -7.59
N LYS A 213 2.09 20.37 -8.73
CA LYS A 213 0.76 21.01 -8.78
C LYS A 213 -0.31 20.32 -7.94
N VAL A 214 -0.15 19.04 -7.61
CA VAL A 214 -1.05 18.36 -6.68
C VAL A 214 -0.86 18.89 -5.28
N MET A 215 0.39 19.04 -4.86
CA MET A 215 0.72 19.55 -3.52
C MET A 215 0.29 21.00 -3.34
N GLN A 216 0.30 21.82 -4.41
CA GLN A 216 -0.25 23.18 -4.39
C GLN A 216 -1.77 23.25 -4.17
N LYS A 217 -2.49 22.15 -4.47
CA LYS A 217 -3.94 22.06 -4.23
C LYS A 217 -4.30 21.58 -2.82
N LEU A 218 -3.35 21.08 -2.06
CA LEU A 218 -3.53 20.64 -0.67
C LEU A 218 -3.39 21.84 0.27
N GLU A 219 -4.52 22.23 0.89
CA GLU A 219 -4.59 23.45 1.71
C GLU A 219 -3.85 23.36 3.03
N ASN A 220 -3.72 22.15 3.59
CA ASN A 220 -3.09 21.92 4.89
C ASN A 220 -1.85 21.03 4.83
N VAL A 221 -1.05 21.22 3.79
CA VAL A 221 0.19 20.45 3.58
C VAL A 221 1.12 20.50 4.80
N ASP A 222 1.29 21.66 5.42
CA ASP A 222 2.16 21.84 6.60
C ASP A 222 1.64 21.07 7.82
N GLU A 223 0.32 21.00 8.02
CA GLU A 223 -0.27 20.23 9.13
C GLU A 223 -0.01 18.74 8.95
N MET A 224 -0.13 18.26 7.71
CA MET A 224 0.14 16.88 7.37
C MET A 224 1.61 16.52 7.61
N TYR A 225 2.55 17.34 7.11
CA TYR A 225 3.99 17.11 7.34
C TYR A 225 4.31 17.11 8.83
N LYS A 226 3.87 18.12 9.58
CA LYS A 226 4.08 18.21 11.04
C LYS A 226 3.52 17.00 11.79
N MET A 227 2.38 16.47 11.38
CA MET A 227 1.81 15.27 11.99
C MET A 227 2.76 14.06 11.82
N TYR A 228 3.26 13.80 10.60
CA TYR A 228 4.18 12.70 10.37
C TYR A 228 5.56 12.93 11.00
N GLU A 229 6.08 14.14 10.98
CA GLU A 229 7.33 14.51 11.66
C GLU A 229 7.24 14.30 13.17
N SER A 230 6.10 14.68 13.77
CA SER A 230 5.83 14.45 15.20
C SER A 230 5.82 12.94 15.52
N ILE A 231 5.16 12.12 14.70
CA ILE A 231 5.14 10.67 14.87
C ILE A 231 6.54 10.09 14.68
N ALA A 232 7.26 10.51 13.66
CA ALA A 232 8.63 10.04 13.40
C ALA A 232 9.59 10.38 14.55
N THR A 233 9.47 11.57 15.10
CA THR A 233 10.25 12.02 16.27
C THR A 233 9.90 11.19 17.50
N GLU A 234 8.63 10.95 17.78
CA GLU A 234 8.16 10.15 18.92
C GLU A 234 8.75 8.73 18.91
N PHE A 235 8.86 8.13 17.73
CA PHE A 235 9.33 6.75 17.57
C PHE A 235 10.80 6.64 17.09
N ASN A 236 11.51 7.76 16.96
CA ASN A 236 12.87 7.83 16.41
C ASN A 236 12.99 7.13 15.02
N ILE A 237 12.02 7.41 14.14
CA ILE A 237 11.95 6.86 12.79
C ILE A 237 12.56 7.87 11.80
N PRO A 238 13.54 7.48 10.96
CA PRO A 238 14.04 8.35 9.90
C PRO A 238 12.97 8.62 8.83
N ILE A 239 13.00 9.82 8.25
CA ILE A 239 12.16 10.22 7.12
C ILE A 239 13.07 10.53 5.92
N LEU A 240 12.75 9.96 4.76
CA LEU A 240 13.26 10.40 3.47
C LEU A 240 12.14 11.12 2.72
N ASP A 241 12.34 12.39 2.43
CA ASP A 241 11.36 13.24 1.76
C ASP A 241 11.77 13.54 0.33
N TYR A 242 11.05 12.99 -0.64
CA TYR A 242 11.23 13.23 -2.08
C TYR A 242 10.13 14.12 -2.68
N SER A 243 9.29 14.75 -1.86
CA SER A 243 8.20 15.60 -2.35
C SER A 243 8.69 16.89 -3.01
N TYR A 244 9.96 17.27 -2.77
CA TYR A 244 10.64 18.41 -3.37
C TYR A 244 11.77 17.99 -4.32
N ASP A 245 11.83 16.73 -4.73
CA ASP A 245 12.81 16.26 -5.71
C ASP A 245 12.57 16.93 -7.07
N LEU A 246 13.65 17.21 -7.81
CA LEU A 246 13.56 17.85 -9.14
C LEU A 246 12.65 17.08 -10.12
N MET A 247 12.51 15.76 -9.95
CA MET A 247 11.59 14.98 -10.77
C MET A 247 10.13 15.38 -10.58
N CYS A 248 9.77 16.00 -9.46
CA CYS A 248 8.40 16.46 -9.19
C CYS A 248 7.93 17.58 -10.13
N ASP A 249 8.84 18.24 -10.82
CA ASP A 249 8.53 19.31 -11.78
C ASP A 249 8.41 18.79 -13.24
N ASP A 250 8.75 17.54 -13.49
CA ASP A 250 8.83 16.96 -14.83
C ASP A 250 7.77 15.87 -15.05
N THR A 251 6.77 16.16 -15.88
CA THR A 251 5.67 15.24 -16.23
C THR A 251 6.14 13.98 -16.94
N THR A 252 7.37 13.93 -17.48
CA THR A 252 7.94 12.74 -18.12
C THR A 252 8.00 11.54 -17.17
N TYR A 253 8.11 11.79 -15.86
CA TYR A 253 8.20 10.75 -14.83
C TYR A 253 6.83 10.29 -14.30
N PHE A 254 5.73 10.90 -14.72
CA PHE A 254 4.41 10.65 -14.16
C PHE A 254 3.44 10.16 -15.24
N TYR A 255 2.43 9.37 -14.83
CA TYR A 255 1.29 9.12 -15.69
C TYR A 255 0.04 9.92 -15.27
N ASN A 256 0.03 10.42 -14.02
CA ASN A 256 -0.94 11.40 -13.52
C ASN A 256 -0.31 12.21 -12.37
N GLY A 257 -1.04 13.15 -11.79
CA GLY A 257 -0.50 14.07 -10.79
C GLY A 257 0.07 13.40 -9.52
N THR A 258 -0.34 12.19 -9.17
CA THR A 258 0.03 11.53 -7.91
C THR A 258 0.90 10.29 -8.10
N HIS A 259 1.01 9.77 -9.31
CA HIS A 259 1.66 8.49 -9.55
C HIS A 259 2.75 8.59 -10.61
N LEU A 260 3.92 8.04 -10.28
CA LEU A 260 5.01 7.85 -11.23
C LEU A 260 4.65 6.79 -12.27
N ASN A 261 5.08 7.00 -13.52
CA ASN A 261 5.12 5.95 -14.53
C ASN A 261 6.32 5.01 -14.27
N LYS A 262 6.49 4.01 -15.13
CA LYS A 262 7.56 3.02 -14.98
C LYS A 262 8.95 3.68 -14.92
N LEU A 263 9.23 4.64 -15.81
CA LEU A 263 10.51 5.38 -15.82
C LEU A 263 10.72 6.13 -14.50
N GLY A 264 9.72 6.88 -14.05
CA GLY A 264 9.79 7.63 -12.80
C GLY A 264 9.99 6.72 -11.59
N ALA A 265 9.30 5.58 -11.55
CA ALA A 265 9.46 4.58 -10.49
C ALA A 265 10.87 3.97 -10.46
N GLU A 266 11.47 3.72 -11.61
CA GLU A 266 12.84 3.22 -11.72
C GLU A 266 13.87 4.25 -11.20
N VAL A 267 13.75 5.51 -11.61
CA VAL A 267 14.62 6.61 -11.16
C VAL A 267 14.48 6.83 -9.66
N PHE A 268 13.25 6.93 -9.16
CA PHE A 268 12.96 7.13 -7.75
C PHE A 268 13.47 5.98 -6.89
N THR A 269 13.17 4.72 -7.27
CA THR A 269 13.58 3.56 -6.48
C THR A 269 15.10 3.42 -6.43
N THR A 270 15.80 3.76 -7.52
CA THR A 270 17.27 3.76 -7.55
C THR A 270 17.84 4.75 -6.54
N LYS A 271 17.31 5.97 -6.49
CA LYS A 271 17.72 6.99 -5.52
C LYS A 271 17.43 6.54 -4.09
N LEU A 272 16.20 6.05 -3.84
CA LEU A 272 15.78 5.52 -2.54
C LEU A 272 16.71 4.41 -2.05
N ALA A 273 17.10 3.47 -2.92
CA ALA A 273 17.99 2.38 -2.55
C ALA A 273 19.37 2.88 -2.07
N HIS A 274 19.96 3.84 -2.77
CA HIS A 274 21.23 4.45 -2.35
C HIS A 274 21.11 5.20 -1.03
N ASP A 275 20.01 5.91 -0.80
CA ASP A 275 19.77 6.61 0.46
C ASP A 275 19.59 5.64 1.62
N ILE A 276 18.89 4.50 1.42
CA ILE A 276 18.75 3.41 2.42
C ILE A 276 20.11 2.79 2.76
N ASP A 277 20.95 2.52 1.77
CA ASP A 277 22.31 1.99 2.01
C ASP A 277 23.17 2.99 2.81
N SER A 278 23.08 4.27 2.48
CA SER A 278 23.77 5.36 3.19
C SER A 278 23.34 5.48 4.65
N LEU A 279 22.06 5.23 4.96
CA LEU A 279 21.54 5.20 6.32
C LEU A 279 21.94 3.92 7.09
N GLY A 280 22.48 2.90 6.45
CA GLY A 280 22.91 1.66 7.09
C GLY A 280 21.74 0.86 7.72
N LEU A 281 20.54 0.97 7.18
CA LEU A 281 19.34 0.36 7.78
C LEU A 281 19.32 -1.17 7.67
N LEU A 282 20.05 -1.75 6.72
CA LEU A 282 20.13 -3.21 6.50
C LEU A 282 21.46 -3.82 6.96
N LYS A 283 22.32 -3.05 7.59
CA LYS A 283 23.62 -3.50 8.14
C LYS A 283 23.49 -3.89 9.59
#